data_c18c1105c26846bad24b7ca40bf6d7e5
#
_entry.id   c18c1105c26846bad24b7ca40bf6d7e5
#
_cell.length_a   1.000
_cell.length_b   1.000
_cell.length_c   1.000
_cell.angle_alpha   90.00
_cell.angle_beta   90.00
_cell.angle_gamma   90.00
#
_symmetry.space_group_name_H-M   'P 1'
#
loop_
_entity.id
_entity.type
_entity.pdbx_description
1 polymer ?
#
loop_
_entity_poly.entity_id
_entity_poly.type
_entity_poly.pdbx_seq_one_letter_code
_entity_poly.pdbx_strand_id
1 'polypeptide(L)'
;MKARGLRMLDAPVGRSAIEARRGALLILARGEPANIRTAQFAFAVMGRQTVDCGALGGGSRAKIVNNFMGISLNALTAEALTLAVAAGITIELALDVMRGTIAGLGHMSITYPNKVLRGDLSAGFQVDLAHKDLGLAIELAARNHVPVFMGAAALQSYSVARSLGRGAQDYTAIYPVSRELAGLPAAIAYTPPSPPAVDPSSKPRQSAAG
;
A
#
# COMPACT_ATOMS: atom_id res chain seq x y z
N MET A 1 5.16 5.09 -33.16
CA MET A 1 5.54 3.69 -33.36
C MET A 1 4.60 2.96 -34.31
N LYS A 2 3.25 3.04 -34.16
CA LYS A 2 2.30 2.45 -35.12
C LYS A 2 2.58 2.86 -36.58
N ALA A 3 2.86 4.14 -36.84
CA ALA A 3 3.19 4.65 -38.19
C ALA A 3 4.46 4.02 -38.80
N ARG A 4 5.26 3.32 -38.01
CA ARG A 4 6.46 2.59 -38.47
C ARG A 4 6.28 1.07 -38.44
N GLY A 5 5.06 0.56 -38.25
CA GLY A 5 4.79 -0.87 -38.17
C GLY A 5 5.38 -1.56 -36.91
N LEU A 6 5.85 -0.80 -35.94
CA LEU A 6 6.45 -1.35 -34.73
C LEU A 6 5.38 -1.72 -33.68
N ARG A 7 5.51 -2.92 -33.14
CA ARG A 7 4.71 -3.39 -32.00
C ARG A 7 5.37 -2.97 -30.69
N MET A 8 4.57 -2.58 -29.72
CA MET A 8 5.05 -2.10 -28.43
C MET A 8 4.23 -2.66 -27.29
N LEU A 9 4.90 -2.96 -26.18
CA LEU A 9 4.33 -3.29 -24.90
C LEU A 9 4.85 -2.33 -23.82
N ASP A 10 4.01 -2.04 -22.85
CA ASP A 10 4.37 -1.42 -21.58
C ASP A 10 4.33 -2.54 -20.53
N ALA A 11 5.49 -2.99 -20.05
CA ALA A 11 5.58 -4.16 -19.19
C ALA A 11 6.70 -4.03 -18.15
N PRO A 12 6.67 -3.00 -17.29
CA PRO A 12 7.60 -2.91 -16.17
C PRO A 12 7.38 -4.05 -15.18
N VAL A 13 8.43 -4.34 -14.41
CA VAL A 13 8.42 -5.45 -13.47
C VAL A 13 8.46 -4.97 -12.03
N GLY A 14 7.81 -5.72 -11.15
CA GLY A 14 7.90 -5.61 -9.70
C GLY A 14 8.73 -6.74 -9.11
N ARG A 15 9.01 -6.64 -7.81
CA ARG A 15 9.87 -7.49 -7.00
C ARG A 15 11.37 -7.21 -7.20
N SER A 16 12.23 -8.04 -6.59
CA SER A 16 13.67 -7.80 -6.48
C SER A 16 14.48 -8.63 -7.49
N ALA A 17 15.80 -8.41 -7.52
CA ALA A 17 16.73 -9.19 -8.34
C ALA A 17 16.76 -10.68 -7.93
N ILE A 18 16.43 -11.01 -6.69
CA ILE A 18 16.36 -12.40 -6.22
C ILE A 18 15.20 -13.13 -6.92
N GLU A 19 14.03 -12.50 -6.95
CA GLU A 19 12.86 -13.04 -7.65
C GLU A 19 13.07 -13.07 -9.18
N ALA A 20 13.79 -12.10 -9.74
CA ALA A 20 14.14 -12.10 -11.14
C ALA A 20 14.93 -13.37 -11.54
N ARG A 21 15.94 -13.75 -10.75
CA ARG A 21 16.74 -14.96 -10.96
C ARG A 21 15.93 -16.25 -10.87
N ARG A 22 14.79 -16.22 -10.18
CA ARG A 22 13.88 -17.36 -9.97
C ARG A 22 12.71 -17.39 -10.96
N GLY A 23 12.67 -16.48 -11.92
CA GLY A 23 11.51 -16.33 -12.81
C GLY A 23 10.22 -15.97 -12.07
N ALA A 24 10.31 -15.27 -10.93
CA ALA A 24 9.19 -15.01 -10.04
C ALA A 24 8.81 -13.53 -9.96
N LEU A 25 9.08 -12.73 -11.02
CA LEU A 25 8.70 -11.33 -11.08
C LEU A 25 7.18 -11.14 -11.13
N LEU A 26 6.73 -9.95 -10.72
CA LEU A 26 5.40 -9.44 -11.02
C LEU A 26 5.51 -8.58 -12.28
N ILE A 27 4.80 -8.94 -13.34
CA ILE A 27 4.83 -8.21 -14.62
C ILE A 27 3.58 -7.33 -14.69
N LEU A 28 3.77 -6.03 -14.88
CA LEU A 28 2.69 -5.04 -14.98
C LEU A 28 2.47 -4.72 -16.46
N ALA A 29 1.77 -5.61 -17.17
CA ALA A 29 1.73 -5.57 -18.62
C ALA A 29 0.53 -4.84 -19.18
N ARG A 30 0.77 -4.07 -20.26
CA ARG A 30 -0.28 -3.57 -21.14
C ARG A 30 0.22 -3.33 -22.56
N GLY A 31 -0.68 -3.56 -23.49
CA GLY A 31 -0.48 -3.36 -24.92
C GLY A 31 -1.68 -3.89 -25.68
N GLU A 32 -1.58 -3.94 -27.00
CA GLU A 32 -2.58 -4.62 -27.81
C GLU A 32 -2.61 -6.12 -27.47
N PRO A 33 -3.79 -6.76 -27.41
CA PRO A 33 -3.89 -8.18 -27.02
C PRO A 33 -2.99 -9.11 -27.83
N ALA A 34 -2.81 -8.83 -29.12
CA ALA A 34 -1.92 -9.62 -29.99
C ALA A 34 -0.45 -9.51 -29.54
N ASN A 35 -0.01 -8.33 -29.09
CA ASN A 35 1.35 -8.12 -28.61
C ASN A 35 1.58 -8.80 -27.25
N ILE A 36 0.56 -8.75 -26.36
CA ILE A 36 0.59 -9.48 -25.08
C ILE A 36 0.74 -10.99 -25.34
N ARG A 37 -0.07 -11.55 -26.25
CA ARG A 37 0.05 -12.98 -26.61
C ARG A 37 1.44 -13.33 -27.15
N THR A 38 2.02 -12.47 -27.99
CA THR A 38 3.39 -12.69 -28.51
C THR A 38 4.43 -12.71 -27.40
N ALA A 39 4.27 -11.87 -26.36
CA ALA A 39 5.19 -11.78 -25.23
C ALA A 39 4.95 -12.85 -24.14
N GLN A 40 3.84 -13.58 -24.20
CA GLN A 40 3.40 -14.52 -23.15
C GLN A 40 4.49 -15.54 -22.80
N PHE A 41 5.23 -16.04 -23.80
CA PHE A 41 6.35 -16.96 -23.55
C PHE A 41 7.42 -16.32 -22.64
N ALA A 42 7.83 -15.09 -22.95
CA ALA A 42 8.81 -14.38 -22.12
C ALA A 42 8.26 -14.10 -20.71
N PHE A 43 6.98 -13.70 -20.61
CA PHE A 43 6.36 -13.46 -19.33
C PHE A 43 6.28 -14.71 -18.46
N ALA A 44 5.99 -15.87 -19.03
CA ALA A 44 5.93 -17.14 -18.32
C ALA A 44 7.30 -17.59 -17.77
N VAL A 45 8.39 -17.22 -18.45
CA VAL A 45 9.76 -17.52 -17.97
C VAL A 45 10.22 -16.53 -16.92
N MET A 46 9.86 -15.24 -17.05
CA MET A 46 10.38 -14.16 -16.21
C MET A 46 9.54 -13.97 -14.93
N GLY A 47 8.26 -14.28 -14.96
CA GLY A 47 7.31 -13.88 -13.95
C GLY A 47 6.40 -14.98 -13.45
N ARG A 48 6.04 -14.88 -12.16
CA ARG A 48 5.04 -15.73 -11.52
C ARG A 48 3.62 -15.24 -11.80
N GLN A 49 3.47 -13.95 -12.06
CA GLN A 49 2.18 -13.30 -12.24
C GLN A 49 2.29 -12.14 -13.22
N THR A 50 1.30 -12.02 -14.09
CA THR A 50 1.13 -10.86 -14.97
C THR A 50 -0.18 -10.16 -14.59
N VAL A 51 -0.11 -8.85 -14.35
CA VAL A 51 -1.27 -7.99 -14.06
C VAL A 51 -1.58 -7.15 -15.28
N ASP A 52 -2.82 -7.17 -15.73
CA ASP A 52 -3.30 -6.26 -16.78
C ASP A 52 -3.50 -4.86 -16.18
N CYS A 53 -2.73 -3.90 -16.68
CA CYS A 53 -2.73 -2.52 -16.20
C CYS A 53 -3.59 -1.56 -17.04
N GLY A 54 -4.57 -2.06 -17.77
CA GLY A 54 -5.55 -1.24 -18.49
C GLY A 54 -4.99 -0.60 -19.78
N ALA A 55 -5.01 0.72 -19.95
CA ALA A 55 -4.56 1.40 -21.15
C ALA A 55 -3.02 1.38 -21.31
N LEU A 56 -2.49 1.60 -22.53
CA LEU A 56 -1.06 1.71 -22.80
C LEU A 56 -0.43 2.78 -21.90
N GLY A 57 0.72 2.46 -21.30
CA GLY A 57 1.37 3.26 -20.25
C GLY A 57 0.80 3.01 -18.84
N GLY A 58 -0.21 2.15 -18.69
CA GLY A 58 -0.78 1.78 -17.40
C GLY A 58 0.19 1.03 -16.51
N GLY A 59 1.00 0.14 -17.08
CA GLY A 59 2.05 -0.57 -16.37
C GLY A 59 3.08 0.38 -15.76
N SER A 60 3.59 1.32 -16.55
CA SER A 60 4.54 2.33 -16.09
C SER A 60 3.94 3.22 -14.98
N ARG A 61 2.69 3.66 -15.12
CA ARG A 61 2.01 4.44 -14.07
C ARG A 61 1.84 3.62 -12.79
N ALA A 62 1.36 2.39 -12.90
CA ALA A 62 1.23 1.48 -11.76
C ALA A 62 2.58 1.25 -11.06
N LYS A 63 3.65 1.06 -11.83
CA LYS A 63 5.01 0.90 -11.29
C LYS A 63 5.49 2.15 -10.54
N ILE A 64 5.25 3.35 -11.06
CA ILE A 64 5.63 4.60 -10.41
C ILE A 64 4.90 4.75 -9.06
N VAL A 65 3.57 4.52 -9.03
CA VAL A 65 2.77 4.59 -7.79
C VAL A 65 3.21 3.53 -6.78
N ASN A 66 3.45 2.29 -7.23
CA ASN A 66 3.97 1.23 -6.36
C ASN A 66 5.33 1.60 -5.75
N ASN A 67 6.24 2.16 -6.55
CA ASN A 67 7.55 2.56 -6.07
C ASN A 67 7.47 3.76 -5.11
N PHE A 68 6.60 4.75 -5.39
CA PHE A 68 6.33 5.84 -4.46
C PHE A 68 5.93 5.29 -3.08
N MET A 69 4.94 4.38 -3.03
CA MET A 69 4.50 3.77 -1.78
C MET A 69 5.62 3.00 -1.09
N GLY A 70 6.32 2.10 -1.82
CA GLY A 70 7.35 1.24 -1.25
C GLY A 70 8.57 2.01 -0.75
N ILE A 71 9.02 3.05 -1.47
CA ILE A 71 10.18 3.87 -1.09
C ILE A 71 9.82 4.77 0.11
N SER A 72 8.61 5.37 0.12
CA SER A 72 8.14 6.15 1.25
C SER A 72 7.96 5.30 2.51
N LEU A 73 7.41 4.08 2.36
CA LEU A 73 7.28 3.13 3.46
C LEU A 73 8.64 2.71 4.03
N ASN A 74 9.66 2.53 3.16
CA ASN A 74 11.02 2.25 3.63
C ASN A 74 11.58 3.40 4.49
N ALA A 75 11.37 4.64 4.07
CA ALA A 75 11.79 5.82 4.86
C ALA A 75 11.06 5.88 6.21
N LEU A 76 9.73 5.69 6.20
CA LEU A 76 8.92 5.64 7.43
C LEU A 76 9.36 4.50 8.36
N THR A 77 9.68 3.32 7.82
CA THR A 77 10.16 2.17 8.59
C THR A 77 11.51 2.49 9.26
N ALA A 78 12.41 3.17 8.55
CA ALA A 78 13.70 3.60 9.10
C ALA A 78 13.51 4.58 10.27
N GLU A 79 12.62 5.57 10.13
CA GLU A 79 12.29 6.50 11.21
C GLU A 79 11.70 5.76 12.42
N ALA A 80 10.73 4.87 12.19
CA ALA A 80 10.05 4.13 13.26
C ALA A 80 11.00 3.21 14.05
N LEU A 81 11.89 2.49 13.37
CA LEU A 81 12.88 1.64 14.05
C LEU A 81 13.94 2.47 14.77
N THR A 82 14.37 3.59 14.21
CA THR A 82 15.31 4.51 14.87
C THR A 82 14.70 5.07 16.15
N LEU A 83 13.43 5.52 16.09
CA LEU A 83 12.70 6.02 17.25
C LEU A 83 12.53 4.94 18.32
N ALA A 84 12.21 3.70 17.94
CA ALA A 84 12.10 2.58 18.87
C ALA A 84 13.40 2.37 19.65
N VAL A 85 14.53 2.31 18.96
CA VAL A 85 15.86 2.15 19.59
C VAL A 85 16.18 3.33 20.52
N ALA A 86 15.96 4.56 20.06
CA ALA A 86 16.18 5.77 20.85
C ALA A 86 15.29 5.84 22.10
N ALA A 87 14.08 5.25 22.04
CA ALA A 87 13.19 5.12 23.17
C ALA A 87 13.48 3.91 24.09
N GLY A 88 14.58 3.18 23.86
CA GLY A 88 14.99 2.02 24.66
C GLY A 88 14.27 0.71 24.31
N ILE A 89 13.59 0.64 23.16
CA ILE A 89 12.93 -0.57 22.67
C ILE A 89 13.90 -1.31 21.75
N THR A 90 14.06 -2.64 21.93
CA THR A 90 14.92 -3.43 21.02
C THR A 90 14.28 -3.55 19.63
N ILE A 91 15.11 -3.77 18.61
CA ILE A 91 14.63 -3.93 17.23
C ILE A 91 13.69 -5.13 17.11
N GLU A 92 14.01 -6.23 17.80
CA GLU A 92 13.21 -7.45 17.80
C GLU A 92 11.81 -7.19 18.33
N LEU A 93 11.72 -6.54 19.50
CA LEU A 93 10.42 -6.18 20.10
C LEU A 93 9.63 -5.20 19.22
N ALA A 94 10.29 -4.19 18.65
CA ALA A 94 9.65 -3.26 17.73
C ALA A 94 9.09 -3.98 16.49
N LEU A 95 9.85 -4.90 15.90
CA LEU A 95 9.41 -5.68 14.75
C LEU A 95 8.24 -6.61 15.10
N ASP A 96 8.27 -7.26 16.26
CA ASP A 96 7.19 -8.17 16.70
C ASP A 96 5.88 -7.40 16.90
N VAL A 97 5.93 -6.24 17.57
CA VAL A 97 4.76 -5.37 17.75
C VAL A 97 4.21 -4.89 16.40
N MET A 98 5.07 -4.37 15.51
CA MET A 98 4.64 -3.83 14.21
C MET A 98 4.07 -4.93 13.31
N ARG A 99 4.64 -6.14 13.31
CA ARG A 99 4.13 -7.30 12.54
C ARG A 99 2.81 -7.82 13.09
N GLY A 100 2.60 -7.73 14.40
CA GLY A 100 1.36 -8.15 15.07
C GLY A 100 0.19 -7.17 14.90
N THR A 101 0.42 -6.01 14.30
CA THR A 101 -0.57 -4.94 14.15
C THR A 101 -0.79 -4.53 12.69
N ILE A 102 -1.75 -3.64 12.47
CA ILE A 102 -2.02 -3.05 11.14
C ILE A 102 -0.81 -2.30 10.57
N ALA A 103 0.09 -1.81 11.43
CA ALA A 103 1.29 -1.11 11.01
C ALA A 103 2.17 -1.95 10.07
N GLY A 104 2.36 -3.23 10.37
CA GLY A 104 3.16 -4.13 9.54
C GLY A 104 2.39 -4.90 8.47
N LEU A 105 1.12 -5.22 8.73
CA LEU A 105 0.25 -5.94 7.78
C LEU A 105 -0.34 -5.04 6.69
N GLY A 106 -0.32 -3.75 6.91
CA GLY A 106 -0.58 -2.74 5.91
C GLY A 106 -2.04 -2.44 5.60
N HIS A 107 -2.24 -1.18 5.34
CA HIS A 107 -3.51 -0.61 4.95
C HIS A 107 -4.02 -1.15 3.62
N MET A 108 -3.11 -1.59 2.72
CA MET A 108 -3.46 -2.09 1.37
C MET A 108 -4.30 -3.36 1.41
N SER A 109 -3.99 -4.27 2.34
CA SER A 109 -4.62 -5.61 2.37
C SER A 109 -5.87 -5.67 3.25
N ILE A 110 -5.97 -4.82 4.28
CA ILE A 110 -7.01 -4.94 5.30
C ILE A 110 -7.81 -3.65 5.44
N THR A 111 -7.18 -2.55 5.85
CA THR A 111 -7.91 -1.35 6.30
C THR A 111 -8.63 -0.66 5.14
N TYR A 112 -7.92 -0.33 4.08
CA TYR A 112 -8.48 0.41 2.94
C TYR A 112 -9.56 -0.40 2.20
N PRO A 113 -9.32 -1.67 1.81
CA PRO A 113 -10.33 -2.47 1.10
C PRO A 113 -11.60 -2.72 1.91
N ASN A 114 -11.51 -2.74 3.25
CA ASN A 114 -12.65 -3.04 4.11
C ASN A 114 -13.36 -1.81 4.67
N LYS A 115 -12.79 -0.61 4.51
CA LYS A 115 -13.30 0.64 5.06
C LYS A 115 -13.48 1.71 3.97
N VAL A 116 -12.54 2.60 3.85
CA VAL A 116 -12.66 3.83 3.06
C VAL A 116 -12.92 3.59 1.57
N LEU A 117 -12.39 2.52 0.98
CA LEU A 117 -12.66 2.20 -0.42
C LEU A 117 -14.10 1.73 -0.66
N ARG A 118 -14.81 1.34 0.39
CA ARG A 118 -16.26 1.03 0.39
C ARG A 118 -17.12 2.22 0.81
N GLY A 119 -16.52 3.39 1.04
CA GLY A 119 -17.21 4.57 1.54
C GLY A 119 -17.54 4.51 3.04
N ASP A 120 -17.08 3.49 3.78
CA ASP A 120 -17.27 3.39 5.21
C ASP A 120 -16.23 4.25 5.95
N LEU A 121 -16.70 5.34 6.54
CA LEU A 121 -15.93 6.26 7.38
C LEU A 121 -16.36 6.18 8.86
N SER A 122 -17.14 5.17 9.24
CA SER A 122 -17.46 4.90 10.65
C SER A 122 -16.17 4.58 11.41
N ALA A 123 -15.95 5.24 12.56
CA ALA A 123 -14.66 5.19 13.24
C ALA A 123 -14.38 3.81 13.87
N GLY A 124 -13.39 3.09 13.34
CA GLY A 124 -12.66 2.07 14.08
C GLY A 124 -11.56 2.71 14.92
N PHE A 125 -10.90 3.73 14.36
CA PHE A 125 -9.93 4.59 15.03
C PHE A 125 -10.08 6.00 14.48
N GLN A 126 -10.34 7.00 15.33
CA GLN A 126 -10.69 8.34 14.92
C GLN A 126 -9.49 9.14 14.40
N VAL A 127 -9.74 10.05 13.44
CA VAL A 127 -8.75 11.04 12.98
C VAL A 127 -8.16 11.83 14.14
N ASP A 128 -8.98 12.27 15.11
CA ASP A 128 -8.49 13.02 16.27
C ASP A 128 -7.55 12.19 17.15
N LEU A 129 -7.82 10.90 17.31
CA LEU A 129 -6.94 10.01 18.06
C LEU A 129 -5.63 9.73 17.30
N ALA A 130 -5.70 9.51 15.98
CA ALA A 130 -4.52 9.35 15.16
C ALA A 130 -3.62 10.59 15.18
N HIS A 131 -4.21 11.79 15.09
CA HIS A 131 -3.48 13.04 15.22
C HIS A 131 -2.79 13.17 16.59
N LYS A 132 -3.52 12.88 17.67
CA LYS A 132 -2.96 12.91 19.04
C LYS A 132 -1.79 11.92 19.16
N ASP A 133 -1.95 10.69 18.70
CA ASP A 133 -0.92 9.65 18.83
C ASP A 133 0.34 9.97 18.03
N LEU A 134 0.20 10.52 16.81
CA LEU A 134 1.33 11.06 16.04
C LEU A 134 2.01 12.23 16.76
N GLY A 135 1.24 13.12 17.39
CA GLY A 135 1.79 14.20 18.21
C GLY A 135 2.68 13.66 19.33
N LEU A 136 2.21 12.65 20.06
CA LEU A 136 3.00 12.00 21.12
C LEU A 136 4.26 11.32 20.57
N ALA A 137 4.19 10.71 19.39
CA ALA A 137 5.37 10.11 18.76
C ALA A 137 6.41 11.17 18.36
N ILE A 138 5.97 12.33 17.84
CA ILE A 138 6.86 13.46 17.50
C ILE A 138 7.50 14.07 18.78
N GLU A 139 6.73 14.20 19.87
CA GLU A 139 7.29 14.63 21.14
C GLU A 139 8.34 13.66 21.67
N LEU A 140 8.07 12.35 21.59
CA LEU A 140 9.04 11.32 21.98
C LEU A 140 10.30 11.41 21.12
N ALA A 141 10.15 11.57 19.81
CA ALA A 141 11.25 11.74 18.88
C ALA A 141 12.10 12.99 19.22
N ALA A 142 11.45 14.11 19.52
CA ALA A 142 12.14 15.36 19.90
C ALA A 142 12.95 15.18 21.21
N ARG A 143 12.39 14.51 22.20
CA ARG A 143 13.09 14.21 23.48
C ARG A 143 14.34 13.33 23.29
N ASN A 144 14.34 12.48 22.28
CA ASN A 144 15.43 11.57 21.96
C ASN A 144 16.33 12.06 20.80
N HIS A 145 16.11 13.31 20.34
CA HIS A 145 16.85 13.93 19.23
C HIS A 145 16.80 13.14 17.92
N VAL A 146 15.67 12.43 17.66
CA VAL A 146 15.44 11.65 16.44
C VAL A 146 14.66 12.49 15.42
N PRO A 147 15.18 12.75 14.22
CA PRO A 147 14.41 13.40 13.16
C PRO A 147 13.35 12.44 12.60
N VAL A 148 12.11 12.91 12.48
CA VAL A 148 10.96 12.12 11.99
C VAL A 148 10.18 12.90 10.91
N PHE A 149 10.79 13.06 9.75
CA PHE A 149 10.26 13.86 8.64
C PHE A 149 8.93 13.32 8.12
N MET A 150 8.83 12.01 7.94
CA MET A 150 7.60 11.36 7.46
C MET A 150 6.50 11.42 8.53
N GLY A 151 6.85 11.24 9.80
CA GLY A 151 5.93 11.39 10.92
C GLY A 151 5.36 12.81 11.01
N ALA A 152 6.21 13.83 10.87
CA ALA A 152 5.78 15.24 10.87
C ALA A 152 4.85 15.56 9.68
N ALA A 153 5.18 15.09 8.48
CA ALA A 153 4.34 15.26 7.30
C ALA A 153 2.98 14.56 7.46
N ALA A 154 2.96 13.34 8.03
CA ALA A 154 1.74 12.62 8.33
C ALA A 154 0.85 13.39 9.33
N LEU A 155 1.42 13.98 10.39
CA LEU A 155 0.68 14.81 11.35
C LEU A 155 -0.04 15.97 10.65
N GLN A 156 0.62 16.63 9.69
CA GLN A 156 -0.01 17.70 8.92
C GLN A 156 -1.19 17.21 8.08
N SER A 157 -1.12 16.02 7.50
CA SER A 157 -2.23 15.42 6.76
C SER A 157 -3.45 15.20 7.66
N TYR A 158 -3.25 14.73 8.90
CA TYR A 158 -4.32 14.60 9.89
C TYR A 158 -4.81 15.97 10.40
N SER A 159 -3.95 16.97 10.52
CA SER A 159 -4.33 18.34 10.88
C SER A 159 -5.28 18.94 9.84
N VAL A 160 -5.02 18.72 8.55
CA VAL A 160 -5.92 19.12 7.46
C VAL A 160 -7.26 18.40 7.56
N ALA A 161 -7.27 17.08 7.78
CA ALA A 161 -8.53 16.34 7.95
C ALA A 161 -9.36 16.88 9.12
N ARG A 162 -8.73 17.24 10.24
CA ARG A 162 -9.37 17.86 11.41
C ARG A 162 -9.96 19.24 11.08
N SER A 163 -9.21 20.09 10.38
CA SER A 163 -9.68 21.42 9.97
C SER A 163 -10.90 21.37 9.06
N LEU A 164 -11.06 20.27 8.30
CA LEU A 164 -12.22 19.98 7.47
C LEU A 164 -13.39 19.30 8.24
N GLY A 165 -13.33 19.26 9.59
CA GLY A 165 -14.38 18.70 10.42
C GLY A 165 -14.47 17.18 10.44
N ARG A 166 -13.43 16.48 10.01
CA ARG A 166 -13.41 15.00 9.91
C ARG A 166 -12.86 14.30 11.16
N GLY A 167 -12.68 15.04 12.27
CA GLY A 167 -12.04 14.54 13.48
C GLY A 167 -12.64 13.26 14.06
N ALA A 168 -13.97 13.12 14.04
CA ALA A 168 -14.69 11.95 14.52
C ALA A 168 -14.80 10.79 13.52
N GLN A 169 -14.37 10.98 12.26
CA GLN A 169 -14.37 9.93 11.25
C GLN A 169 -13.20 8.95 11.47
N ASP A 170 -13.28 7.81 10.80
CA ASP A 170 -12.18 6.84 10.76
C ASP A 170 -10.90 7.49 10.22
N TYR A 171 -9.75 7.15 10.77
CA TYR A 171 -8.46 7.74 10.39
C TYR A 171 -8.11 7.54 8.90
N THR A 172 -8.73 6.59 8.22
CA THR A 172 -8.62 6.44 6.76
C THR A 172 -9.30 7.57 5.98
N ALA A 173 -10.05 8.45 6.66
CA ALA A 173 -10.65 9.65 6.05
C ALA A 173 -9.62 10.63 5.46
N ILE A 174 -8.34 10.49 5.79
CA ILE A 174 -7.27 11.21 5.07
C ILE A 174 -7.22 10.86 3.58
N TYR A 175 -7.71 9.69 3.14
CA TYR A 175 -7.74 9.33 1.73
C TYR A 175 -8.74 10.18 0.92
N PRO A 176 -10.04 10.29 1.28
CA PRO A 176 -10.93 11.23 0.61
C PRO A 176 -10.47 12.69 0.74
N VAL A 177 -9.83 13.10 1.84
CA VAL A 177 -9.23 14.43 1.98
C VAL A 177 -8.12 14.63 0.94
N SER A 178 -7.21 13.69 0.78
CA SER A 178 -6.15 13.77 -0.24
C SER A 178 -6.72 13.84 -1.66
N ARG A 179 -7.82 13.13 -1.93
CA ARG A 179 -8.52 13.20 -3.22
C ARG A 179 -9.15 14.58 -3.46
N GLU A 180 -9.78 15.13 -2.44
CA GLU A 180 -10.38 16.48 -2.48
C GLU A 180 -9.32 17.54 -2.76
N LEU A 181 -8.19 17.50 -2.06
CA LEU A 181 -7.05 18.41 -2.30
C LEU A 181 -6.44 18.25 -3.70
N ALA A 182 -6.51 17.07 -4.28
CA ALA A 182 -6.05 16.78 -5.64
C ALA A 182 -7.11 17.09 -6.71
N GLY A 183 -8.29 17.61 -6.36
CA GLY A 183 -9.38 17.88 -7.29
C GLY A 183 -10.01 16.63 -7.91
N LEU A 184 -9.86 15.47 -7.28
CA LEU A 184 -10.41 14.21 -7.76
C LEU A 184 -11.89 14.04 -7.33
N PRO A 185 -12.72 13.31 -8.10
CA PRO A 185 -14.11 13.06 -7.74
C PRO A 185 -14.27 12.47 -6.34
N ALA A 186 -15.29 12.89 -5.59
CA ALA A 186 -15.57 12.35 -4.25
C ALA A 186 -15.91 10.85 -4.28
N ALA A 187 -16.58 10.37 -5.33
CA ALA A 187 -16.90 8.96 -5.48
C ALA A 187 -15.64 8.12 -5.70
N ILE A 188 -15.53 7.05 -4.93
CA ILE A 188 -14.43 6.08 -5.03
C ILE A 188 -14.91 4.90 -5.87
N ALA A 189 -14.38 4.77 -7.09
CA ALA A 189 -14.64 3.61 -7.93
C ALA A 189 -13.75 2.44 -7.46
N TYR A 190 -14.30 1.59 -6.60
CA TYR A 190 -13.64 0.38 -6.13
C TYR A 190 -14.60 -0.79 -6.17
N THR A 191 -14.22 -1.82 -6.89
CA THR A 191 -14.90 -3.11 -6.89
C THR A 191 -14.00 -4.11 -6.15
N PRO A 192 -14.45 -4.64 -5.00
CA PRO A 192 -13.67 -5.66 -4.29
C PRO A 192 -13.44 -6.86 -5.20
N PRO A 193 -12.27 -7.51 -5.15
CA PRO A 193 -12.09 -8.77 -5.84
C PRO A 193 -13.13 -9.79 -5.35
N SER A 194 -13.65 -10.60 -6.25
CA SER A 194 -14.51 -11.72 -5.88
C SER A 194 -13.79 -12.59 -4.85
N PRO A 195 -14.46 -13.04 -3.79
CA PRO A 195 -13.85 -13.98 -2.86
C PRO A 195 -13.35 -15.19 -3.65
N PRO A 196 -12.18 -15.74 -3.31
CA PRO A 196 -11.71 -16.96 -3.94
C PRO A 196 -12.80 -18.01 -3.84
N ALA A 197 -13.06 -18.71 -4.94
CA ALA A 197 -14.01 -19.81 -4.95
C ALA A 197 -13.66 -20.74 -3.79
N VAL A 198 -14.60 -20.95 -2.89
CA VAL A 198 -14.42 -21.88 -1.78
C VAL A 198 -14.26 -23.26 -2.40
N ASP A 199 -13.06 -23.81 -2.31
CA ASP A 199 -12.82 -25.19 -2.72
C ASP A 199 -13.69 -26.09 -1.81
N PRO A 200 -14.72 -26.76 -2.33
CA PRO A 200 -15.60 -27.60 -1.52
C PRO A 200 -14.87 -28.80 -0.89
N SER A 201 -13.62 -29.04 -1.25
CA SER A 201 -12.76 -30.08 -0.68
C SER A 201 -11.94 -29.62 0.51
N SER A 202 -11.87 -28.33 0.83
CA SER A 202 -11.15 -27.80 1.99
C SER A 202 -11.92 -28.05 3.28
N LYS A 203 -11.60 -29.14 3.97
CA LYS A 203 -12.06 -29.38 5.35
C LYS A 203 -11.57 -28.26 6.27
N PRO A 204 -12.42 -27.74 7.17
CA PRO A 204 -11.97 -26.79 8.19
C PRO A 204 -10.89 -27.45 9.04
N ARG A 205 -9.75 -26.77 9.21
CA ARG A 205 -8.73 -27.20 10.19
C ARG A 205 -9.41 -27.20 11.55
N GLN A 206 -9.61 -28.37 12.13
CA GLN A 206 -10.01 -28.51 13.53
C GLN A 206 -8.92 -27.86 14.37
N SER A 207 -9.28 -26.84 15.16
CA SER A 207 -8.42 -26.28 16.19
C SER A 207 -8.15 -27.40 17.19
N ALA A 208 -6.94 -27.90 17.25
CA ALA A 208 -6.48 -28.73 18.36
C ALA A 208 -6.47 -27.85 19.61
N ALA A 209 -7.54 -27.96 20.39
CA ALA A 209 -7.53 -27.57 21.80
C ALA A 209 -6.82 -28.69 22.55
N GLY A 210 -5.73 -28.37 23.21
CA GLY A 210 -4.93 -29.17 24.11
C GLY A 210 -4.05 -28.27 24.94
#